data_7f2bb4dc5b596bc1393e80172ffea542
#
_entry.id   7f2bb4dc5b596bc1393e80172ffea542
#
_cell.length_a   1.000
_cell.length_b   1.000
_cell.length_c   1.000
_cell.angle_alpha   90.00
_cell.angle_beta   90.00
_cell.angle_gamma   90.00
#
_symmetry.space_group_name_H-M   'P 1'
#
loop_
_entity.id
_entity.type
_entity.pdbx_description
1 polymer ?
#
loop_
_entity_poly.entity_id
_entity_poly.type
_entity_poly.pdbx_seq_one_letter_code
_entity_poly.pdbx_strand_id
1 'polypeptide(L)'
;HLMSKNETNEVLQKQSYKGEMTPYSFSFAPQNVDLSKAKAGDEFALVCEGEKVGKFRLNEKFQHKGDIKSIFTPNSCFVDDCVYISGDFELENSPIAKVKQDFERLKAHLNAQKITAIIASLDPLHRAHERIFRWTIDKADLIVVFLIESYEKNGLEFELKKACLEKFIELYLPKDRIFVFPLQHIGVFSTHLNVILEATIAKNLGCTKLVVGQNHAGLGMFYEQNRPRTILDDISQRFGIEVVVLPEFVYCNKCKISVSTRSCPHGSHHHIKFHSKSLKDLLKTGIIPPTIFMRREISAMILKHFFPNRFEKVQNIYNDLFPNTGIVAAHKKDEDFYEQLLSMYQVAYMV
;
A
#
# COMPACT_ATOMS: atom_id res chain seq x y z
N HIS A 1 -9.28 -19.38 -10.06
CA HIS A 1 -10.71 -19.67 -10.26
C HIS A 1 -11.52 -18.40 -10.02
N LEU A 2 -12.37 -18.03 -10.99
CA LEU A 2 -13.39 -16.98 -10.83
C LEU A 2 -14.71 -17.64 -10.43
N MET A 3 -15.33 -17.12 -9.38
CA MET A 3 -16.52 -17.70 -8.77
C MET A 3 -17.73 -17.70 -9.72
N SER A 4 -18.50 -18.79 -9.70
CA SER A 4 -19.79 -18.91 -10.33
C SER A 4 -20.84 -18.00 -9.65
N LYS A 5 -22.02 -17.87 -10.27
CA LYS A 5 -23.15 -17.12 -9.67
C LYS A 5 -23.53 -17.65 -8.28
N ASN A 6 -23.57 -18.98 -8.14
CA ASN A 6 -23.94 -19.61 -6.87
C ASN A 6 -22.89 -19.39 -5.79
N GLU A 7 -21.60 -19.54 -6.12
CA GLU A 7 -20.47 -19.29 -5.20
C GLU A 7 -20.42 -17.82 -4.80
N THR A 8 -20.60 -16.89 -5.75
CA THR A 8 -20.70 -15.46 -5.48
C THR A 8 -21.83 -15.14 -4.49
N ASN A 9 -23.02 -15.67 -4.71
CA ASN A 9 -24.15 -15.49 -3.82
C ASN A 9 -23.87 -16.08 -2.41
N GLU A 10 -23.24 -17.24 -2.34
CA GLU A 10 -22.87 -17.86 -1.06
C GLU A 10 -21.91 -16.96 -0.28
N VAL A 11 -20.85 -16.45 -0.93
CA VAL A 11 -19.89 -15.55 -0.31
C VAL A 11 -20.54 -14.25 0.17
N LEU A 12 -21.41 -13.64 -0.64
CA LEU A 12 -22.09 -12.40 -0.28
C LEU A 12 -23.05 -12.57 0.93
N GLN A 13 -23.67 -13.75 1.04
CA GLN A 13 -24.60 -14.05 2.14
C GLN A 13 -23.90 -14.53 3.41
N LYS A 14 -22.93 -15.44 3.27
CA LYS A 14 -22.29 -16.14 4.41
C LYS A 14 -20.94 -15.56 4.80
N GLN A 15 -20.35 -14.68 3.98
CA GLN A 15 -18.96 -14.19 4.13
C GLN A 15 -17.95 -15.34 4.28
N SER A 16 -18.24 -16.48 3.64
CA SER A 16 -17.39 -17.66 3.68
C SER A 16 -17.45 -18.41 2.35
N TYR A 17 -16.36 -19.06 1.98
CA TYR A 17 -16.23 -19.91 0.81
C TYR A 17 -15.51 -21.21 1.20
N LYS A 18 -16.13 -22.35 0.94
CA LYS A 18 -15.60 -23.69 1.31
C LYS A 18 -15.15 -23.80 2.78
N GLY A 19 -15.88 -23.13 3.67
CA GLY A 19 -15.59 -23.14 5.12
C GLY A 19 -14.53 -22.12 5.58
N GLU A 20 -13.90 -21.38 4.65
CA GLU A 20 -12.95 -20.32 4.98
C GLU A 20 -13.64 -18.95 4.94
N MET A 21 -13.21 -18.05 5.82
CA MET A 21 -13.72 -16.67 5.86
C MET A 21 -13.29 -15.94 4.60
N THR A 22 -14.28 -15.56 3.77
CA THR A 22 -14.05 -14.90 2.48
C THR A 22 -15.11 -13.81 2.32
N PRO A 23 -14.83 -12.57 2.76
CA PRO A 23 -15.82 -11.50 2.79
C PRO A 23 -16.06 -10.84 1.44
N TYR A 24 -15.23 -11.15 0.45
CA TYR A 24 -15.32 -10.59 -0.91
C TYR A 24 -15.38 -11.70 -1.94
N SER A 25 -16.16 -11.49 -3.00
CA SER A 25 -16.20 -12.44 -4.10
C SER A 25 -14.97 -12.31 -5.01
N PHE A 26 -14.58 -13.41 -5.64
CA PHE A 26 -13.61 -13.46 -6.73
C PHE A 26 -14.38 -13.48 -8.07
N SER A 27 -15.17 -12.43 -8.30
CA SER A 27 -16.01 -12.26 -9.48
C SER A 27 -15.43 -11.16 -10.36
N PHE A 28 -15.43 -11.34 -11.67
CA PHE A 28 -14.85 -10.42 -12.61
C PHE A 28 -15.84 -10.12 -13.74
N ALA A 29 -16.06 -8.86 -14.04
CA ALA A 29 -16.82 -8.39 -15.18
C ALA A 29 -15.86 -7.68 -16.14
N PRO A 30 -15.45 -8.31 -17.26
CA PRO A 30 -14.55 -7.69 -18.21
C PRO A 30 -15.22 -6.49 -18.88
N GLN A 31 -14.50 -5.39 -18.99
CA GLN A 31 -14.94 -4.19 -19.69
C GLN A 31 -14.42 -4.19 -21.12
N ASN A 32 -15.19 -3.60 -22.04
CA ASN A 32 -14.82 -3.46 -23.45
C ASN A 32 -14.56 -4.78 -24.19
N VAL A 33 -15.16 -5.89 -23.72
CA VAL A 33 -15.09 -7.20 -24.36
C VAL A 33 -16.50 -7.64 -24.76
N ASP A 34 -16.70 -7.95 -26.03
CA ASP A 34 -17.96 -8.54 -26.50
C ASP A 34 -18.02 -10.03 -26.17
N LEU A 35 -18.76 -10.36 -25.14
CA LEU A 35 -18.98 -11.73 -24.69
C LEU A 35 -20.25 -12.38 -25.31
N SER A 36 -20.93 -11.72 -26.23
CA SER A 36 -22.21 -12.20 -26.78
C SER A 36 -22.07 -13.60 -27.40
N LYS A 37 -20.98 -13.84 -28.12
CA LYS A 37 -20.69 -15.10 -28.82
C LYS A 37 -19.97 -16.14 -27.99
N ALA A 38 -19.43 -15.75 -26.83
CA ALA A 38 -18.67 -16.65 -25.97
C ALA A 38 -19.59 -17.71 -25.33
N LYS A 39 -19.14 -18.97 -25.32
CA LYS A 39 -19.86 -20.13 -24.76
C LYS A 39 -19.05 -20.77 -23.64
N ALA A 40 -19.74 -21.51 -22.76
CA ALA A 40 -19.07 -22.35 -21.77
C ALA A 40 -18.12 -23.34 -22.46
N GLY A 41 -16.91 -23.44 -21.97
CA GLY A 41 -15.82 -24.24 -22.54
C GLY A 41 -14.85 -23.49 -23.44
N ASP A 42 -15.18 -22.26 -23.86
CA ASP A 42 -14.27 -21.45 -24.67
C ASP A 42 -13.03 -21.04 -23.86
N GLU A 43 -11.88 -21.01 -24.54
CA GLU A 43 -10.60 -20.59 -23.96
C GLU A 43 -10.20 -19.21 -24.50
N PHE A 44 -9.77 -18.37 -23.60
CA PHE A 44 -9.29 -16.99 -23.87
C PHE A 44 -7.84 -16.86 -23.43
N ALA A 45 -7.03 -16.14 -24.20
CA ALA A 45 -5.70 -15.77 -23.78
C ALA A 45 -5.79 -14.65 -22.71
N LEU A 46 -5.03 -14.83 -21.62
CA LEU A 46 -4.80 -13.76 -20.66
C LEU A 46 -3.57 -12.97 -21.11
N VAL A 47 -3.74 -11.66 -21.25
CA VAL A 47 -2.68 -10.74 -21.71
C VAL A 47 -2.45 -9.68 -20.67
N CYS A 48 -1.19 -9.43 -20.32
CA CYS A 48 -0.74 -8.36 -19.44
C CYS A 48 0.32 -7.55 -20.17
N GLU A 49 0.14 -6.24 -20.27
CA GLU A 49 1.08 -5.34 -20.96
C GLU A 49 1.47 -5.77 -22.39
N GLY A 50 0.53 -6.40 -23.10
CA GLY A 50 0.73 -6.90 -24.46
C GLY A 50 1.35 -8.30 -24.55
N GLU A 51 1.79 -8.88 -23.47
CA GLU A 51 2.34 -10.23 -23.42
C GLU A 51 1.31 -11.26 -22.91
N LYS A 52 1.30 -12.44 -23.52
CA LYS A 52 0.44 -13.54 -23.07
C LYS A 52 1.00 -14.11 -21.75
N VAL A 53 0.19 -14.03 -20.69
CA VAL A 53 0.54 -14.49 -19.35
C VAL A 53 -0.18 -15.78 -18.93
N GLY A 54 -1.12 -16.26 -19.75
CA GLY A 54 -1.85 -17.48 -19.42
C GLY A 54 -3.09 -17.69 -20.28
N LYS A 55 -3.97 -18.55 -19.79
CA LYS A 55 -5.25 -18.90 -20.40
C LYS A 55 -6.37 -18.84 -19.37
N PHE A 56 -7.56 -18.50 -19.84
CA PHE A 56 -8.80 -18.53 -19.08
C PHE A 56 -9.81 -19.41 -19.80
N ARG A 57 -10.40 -20.36 -19.11
CA ARG A 57 -11.47 -21.20 -19.60
C ARG A 57 -12.78 -20.75 -19.01
N LEU A 58 -13.71 -20.33 -19.86
CA LEU A 58 -15.03 -19.83 -19.45
C LEU A 58 -15.93 -20.98 -19.05
N ASN A 59 -16.47 -20.96 -17.83
CA ASN A 59 -17.44 -21.93 -17.34
C ASN A 59 -18.87 -21.37 -17.41
N GLU A 60 -19.06 -20.13 -17.01
CA GLU A 60 -20.38 -19.51 -16.91
C GLU A 60 -20.32 -18.00 -17.19
N LYS A 61 -21.40 -17.44 -17.75
CA LYS A 61 -21.67 -16.00 -17.78
C LYS A 61 -22.92 -15.74 -16.96
N PHE A 62 -22.89 -14.74 -16.08
CA PHE A 62 -24.06 -14.42 -15.27
C PHE A 62 -24.21 -12.91 -15.03
N GLN A 63 -25.44 -12.51 -14.77
CA GLN A 63 -25.77 -11.18 -14.28
C GLN A 63 -26.14 -11.27 -12.80
N HIS A 64 -25.74 -10.25 -12.04
CA HIS A 64 -26.10 -10.11 -10.65
C HIS A 64 -26.76 -8.74 -10.43
N LYS A 65 -27.88 -8.73 -9.73
CA LYS A 65 -28.54 -7.49 -9.33
C LYS A 65 -28.03 -7.07 -7.95
N GLY A 66 -27.48 -5.90 -7.89
CA GLY A 66 -26.93 -5.34 -6.65
C GLY A 66 -25.40 -5.23 -6.64
N ASP A 67 -24.89 -4.68 -5.55
CA ASP A 67 -23.47 -4.39 -5.37
C ASP A 67 -22.68 -5.67 -5.08
N ILE A 68 -21.88 -6.12 -6.05
CA ILE A 68 -20.91 -7.20 -5.83
C ILE A 68 -19.61 -6.58 -5.31
N LYS A 69 -19.29 -6.83 -4.06
CA LYS A 69 -17.97 -6.52 -3.50
C LYS A 69 -16.96 -7.51 -4.03
N SER A 70 -16.36 -7.20 -5.16
CA SER A 70 -15.31 -8.01 -5.80
C SER A 70 -13.95 -7.36 -5.64
N ILE A 71 -12.91 -8.17 -5.41
CA ILE A 71 -11.52 -7.69 -5.34
C ILE A 71 -10.98 -7.19 -6.67
N PHE A 72 -11.60 -7.56 -7.80
CA PHE A 72 -11.13 -7.20 -9.14
C PHE A 72 -11.80 -5.94 -9.71
N THR A 73 -12.95 -5.54 -9.16
CA THR A 73 -13.71 -4.39 -9.68
C THR A 73 -14.30 -3.55 -8.55
N PRO A 74 -13.45 -2.87 -7.75
CA PRO A 74 -13.93 -2.19 -6.56
C PRO A 74 -14.83 -0.98 -6.84
N ASN A 75 -14.77 -0.39 -8.04
CA ASN A 75 -15.41 0.91 -8.30
C ASN A 75 -16.14 1.04 -9.65
N SER A 76 -16.20 0.02 -10.48
CA SER A 76 -16.62 0.19 -11.87
C SER A 76 -17.95 -0.46 -12.27
N CYS A 77 -18.49 -1.37 -11.49
CA CYS A 77 -19.75 -2.04 -11.80
C CYS A 77 -20.85 -1.70 -10.78
N PHE A 78 -21.21 -0.42 -10.69
CA PHE A 78 -22.49 0.00 -10.10
C PHE A 78 -23.64 0.02 -11.12
N VAL A 79 -23.43 -0.56 -12.29
CA VAL A 79 -24.43 -0.58 -13.37
C VAL A 79 -25.10 -1.94 -13.36
N ASP A 80 -26.41 -1.95 -13.32
CA ASP A 80 -27.26 -3.15 -13.24
C ASP A 80 -27.10 -4.15 -14.41
N ASP A 81 -26.26 -3.85 -15.40
CA ASP A 81 -26.10 -4.63 -16.65
C ASP A 81 -24.72 -5.29 -16.82
N CYS A 82 -23.90 -5.38 -15.77
CA CYS A 82 -22.60 -6.04 -15.90
C CYS A 82 -22.74 -7.56 -16.05
N VAL A 83 -22.07 -8.09 -17.08
CA VAL A 83 -21.94 -9.53 -17.28
C VAL A 83 -20.66 -10.02 -16.61
N TYR A 84 -20.82 -10.80 -15.56
CA TYR A 84 -19.72 -11.46 -14.86
C TYR A 84 -19.36 -12.78 -15.54
N ILE A 85 -18.11 -13.15 -15.46
CA ILE A 85 -17.61 -14.44 -15.96
C ILE A 85 -17.11 -15.30 -14.81
N SER A 86 -17.34 -16.59 -14.92
CA SER A 86 -16.81 -17.63 -14.04
C SER A 86 -15.96 -18.60 -14.86
N GLY A 87 -14.90 -19.10 -14.27
CA GLY A 87 -14.02 -20.05 -14.94
C GLY A 87 -12.70 -20.25 -14.23
N ASP A 88 -11.88 -21.06 -14.86
CA ASP A 88 -10.55 -21.39 -14.37
C ASP A 88 -9.49 -20.72 -15.22
N PHE A 89 -8.39 -20.29 -14.59
CA PHE A 89 -7.27 -19.73 -15.30
C PHE A 89 -5.97 -20.46 -14.94
N GLU A 90 -5.13 -20.61 -15.95
CA GLU A 90 -3.77 -21.10 -15.83
C GLU A 90 -2.82 -20.00 -16.20
N LEU A 91 -1.90 -19.68 -15.29
CA LEU A 91 -0.87 -18.67 -15.52
C LEU A 91 0.43 -19.35 -15.94
N GLU A 92 0.91 -19.06 -17.13
CA GLU A 92 2.16 -19.58 -17.68
C GLU A 92 3.34 -18.66 -17.29
N ASN A 93 3.17 -17.34 -17.44
CA ASN A 93 4.17 -16.32 -17.16
C ASN A 93 3.56 -15.21 -16.30
N SER A 94 3.44 -15.43 -15.01
CA SER A 94 2.90 -14.40 -14.12
C SER A 94 3.95 -13.33 -13.82
N PRO A 95 3.65 -12.03 -13.99
CA PRO A 95 4.54 -10.95 -13.58
C PRO A 95 4.95 -11.05 -12.11
N ILE A 96 4.05 -11.58 -11.27
CA ILE A 96 4.29 -11.83 -9.84
C ILE A 96 5.26 -13.00 -9.59
N ALA A 97 5.43 -13.92 -10.53
CA ALA A 97 6.29 -15.09 -10.33
C ALA A 97 7.75 -14.70 -10.05
N LYS A 98 8.28 -13.73 -10.79
CA LYS A 98 9.63 -13.20 -10.57
C LYS A 98 9.76 -12.55 -9.19
N VAL A 99 8.79 -11.71 -8.83
CA VAL A 99 8.77 -11.04 -7.52
C VAL A 99 8.74 -12.06 -6.37
N LYS A 100 7.93 -13.13 -6.50
CA LYS A 100 7.91 -14.23 -5.54
C LYS A 100 9.26 -14.94 -5.47
N GLN A 101 9.89 -15.21 -6.60
CA GLN A 101 11.20 -15.86 -6.64
C GLN A 101 12.27 -15.01 -5.94
N ASP A 102 12.30 -13.70 -6.19
CA ASP A 102 13.24 -12.78 -5.56
C ASP A 102 12.99 -12.71 -4.03
N PHE A 103 11.73 -12.73 -3.63
CA PHE A 103 11.36 -12.81 -2.21
C PHE A 103 11.84 -14.12 -1.56
N GLU A 104 11.61 -15.26 -2.17
CA GLU A 104 12.06 -16.56 -1.63
C GLU A 104 13.59 -16.65 -1.56
N ARG A 105 14.32 -16.06 -2.51
CA ARG A 105 15.79 -15.96 -2.46
C ARG A 105 16.25 -15.13 -1.27
N LEU A 106 15.65 -13.94 -1.05
CA LEU A 106 15.99 -13.08 0.09
C LEU A 106 15.68 -13.76 1.42
N LYS A 107 14.50 -14.39 1.53
CA LYS A 107 14.07 -15.15 2.70
C LYS A 107 15.06 -16.27 3.04
N ALA A 108 15.49 -17.03 2.04
CA ALA A 108 16.48 -18.11 2.20
C ALA A 108 17.86 -17.55 2.60
N HIS A 109 18.31 -16.47 1.96
CA HIS A 109 19.59 -15.83 2.27
C HIS A 109 19.67 -15.35 3.73
N LEU A 110 18.58 -14.81 4.26
CA LEU A 110 18.49 -14.34 5.64
C LEU A 110 18.15 -15.45 6.64
N ASN A 111 17.82 -16.64 6.19
CA ASN A 111 17.23 -17.70 7.02
C ASN A 111 16.05 -17.17 7.85
N ALA A 112 15.22 -16.32 7.24
CA ALA A 112 14.18 -15.57 7.93
C ALA A 112 13.04 -16.48 8.39
N GLN A 113 12.76 -16.47 9.70
CA GLN A 113 11.67 -17.21 10.34
C GLN A 113 10.51 -16.27 10.75
N LYS A 114 10.84 -15.08 11.24
CA LYS A 114 9.88 -14.07 11.68
C LYS A 114 9.67 -13.06 10.56
N ILE A 115 8.72 -13.37 9.67
CA ILE A 115 8.41 -12.53 8.52
C ILE A 115 7.16 -11.73 8.83
N THR A 116 7.28 -10.40 8.79
CA THR A 116 6.17 -9.52 9.14
C THR A 116 5.70 -8.74 7.92
N ALA A 117 4.41 -8.85 7.61
CA ALA A 117 3.75 -8.10 6.56
C ALA A 117 3.30 -6.71 7.03
N ILE A 118 3.48 -5.72 6.19
CA ILE A 118 2.87 -4.39 6.29
C ILE A 118 2.20 -4.10 4.96
N ILE A 119 0.89 -3.86 4.96
CA ILE A 119 0.15 -3.49 3.75
C ILE A 119 -0.19 -2.02 3.83
N ALA A 120 0.26 -1.24 2.86
CA ALA A 120 0.12 0.21 2.88
C ALA A 120 0.06 0.83 1.49
N SER A 121 -0.76 1.87 1.34
CA SER A 121 -0.81 2.67 0.11
C SER A 121 0.28 3.74 0.03
N LEU A 122 0.81 4.21 1.16
CA LEU A 122 1.87 5.23 1.28
C LEU A 122 1.59 6.48 0.42
N ASP A 123 0.42 7.03 0.56
CA ASP A 123 -0.10 8.13 -0.28
C ASP A 123 -0.31 9.45 0.49
N PRO A 124 0.76 10.24 0.75
CA PRO A 124 2.19 9.97 0.56
C PRO A 124 2.86 9.24 1.73
N LEU A 125 4.08 8.77 1.53
CA LEU A 125 4.95 8.26 2.59
C LEU A 125 5.33 9.39 3.57
N HIS A 126 5.07 9.19 4.87
CA HIS A 126 5.32 10.19 5.91
C HIS A 126 5.89 9.57 7.20
N ARG A 127 6.24 10.41 8.18
CA ARG A 127 6.96 10.02 9.41
C ARG A 127 6.24 8.96 10.26
N ALA A 128 4.91 8.90 10.27
CA ALA A 128 4.21 7.82 10.96
C ALA A 128 4.48 6.46 10.32
N HIS A 129 4.56 6.37 8.99
CA HIS A 129 4.97 5.15 8.30
C HIS A 129 6.42 4.76 8.66
N GLU A 130 7.33 5.72 8.69
CA GLU A 130 8.70 5.48 9.16
C GLU A 130 8.70 4.86 10.57
N ARG A 131 7.86 5.37 11.47
CA ARG A 131 7.77 4.85 12.83
C ARG A 131 7.27 3.40 12.85
N ILE A 132 6.28 3.09 12.00
CA ILE A 132 5.78 1.72 11.84
C ILE A 132 6.90 0.79 11.36
N PHE A 133 7.65 1.16 10.31
CA PHE A 133 8.75 0.36 9.80
C PHE A 133 9.82 0.11 10.86
N ARG A 134 10.27 1.14 11.55
CA ARG A 134 11.30 1.00 12.60
C ARG A 134 10.84 0.11 13.75
N TRP A 135 9.61 0.30 14.21
CA TRP A 135 9.04 -0.54 15.25
C TRP A 135 8.93 -2.01 14.84
N THR A 136 8.61 -2.25 13.58
CA THR A 136 8.42 -3.61 13.04
C THR A 136 9.76 -4.31 12.84
N ILE A 137 10.77 -3.60 12.31
CA ILE A 137 12.06 -4.19 11.96
C ILE A 137 12.84 -4.69 13.18
N ASP A 138 12.63 -4.06 14.34
CA ASP A 138 13.25 -4.49 15.59
C ASP A 138 12.74 -5.86 16.07
N LYS A 139 11.61 -6.33 15.53
CA LYS A 139 10.90 -7.55 15.96
C LYS A 139 10.74 -8.60 14.86
N ALA A 140 11.24 -8.34 13.68
CA ALA A 140 11.16 -9.23 12.52
C ALA A 140 12.54 -9.56 11.97
N ASP A 141 12.71 -10.74 11.38
CA ASP A 141 13.91 -11.05 10.60
C ASP A 141 13.83 -10.38 9.22
N LEU A 142 12.62 -10.35 8.64
CA LEU A 142 12.32 -9.75 7.35
C LEU A 142 10.96 -9.05 7.39
N ILE A 143 10.88 -7.84 6.85
CA ILE A 143 9.62 -7.14 6.60
C ILE A 143 9.25 -7.28 5.12
N VAL A 144 8.01 -7.59 4.84
CA VAL A 144 7.41 -7.51 3.50
C VAL A 144 6.46 -6.33 3.48
N VAL A 145 6.77 -5.33 2.67
CA VAL A 145 5.89 -4.18 2.44
C VAL A 145 5.08 -4.44 1.18
N PHE A 146 3.82 -4.80 1.35
CA PHE A 146 2.87 -4.89 0.26
C PHE A 146 2.41 -3.48 -0.10
N LEU A 147 2.97 -2.94 -1.16
CA LEU A 147 2.58 -1.63 -1.66
C LEU A 147 1.34 -1.78 -2.54
N ILE A 148 0.26 -1.14 -2.12
CA ILE A 148 -1.03 -1.15 -2.82
C ILE A 148 -1.31 0.18 -3.51
N GLU A 149 -2.28 0.18 -4.43
CA GLU A 149 -2.78 1.43 -5.00
C GLU A 149 -3.45 2.32 -3.95
N SER A 150 -3.63 3.58 -4.29
CA SER A 150 -4.28 4.52 -3.38
C SER A 150 -5.78 4.23 -3.29
N TYR A 151 -6.35 4.37 -2.10
CA TYR A 151 -7.79 4.26 -1.88
C TYR A 151 -8.57 5.41 -2.56
N GLU A 152 -7.91 6.55 -2.79
CA GLU A 152 -8.49 7.74 -3.39
C GLU A 152 -8.23 7.77 -4.90
N LYS A 153 -9.24 8.19 -5.69
CA LYS A 153 -9.11 8.38 -7.15
C LYS A 153 -7.99 9.37 -7.54
N ASN A 154 -7.69 10.34 -6.67
CA ASN A 154 -6.67 11.35 -6.88
C ASN A 154 -5.38 11.06 -6.08
N GLY A 155 -5.07 9.79 -5.85
CA GLY A 155 -3.83 9.35 -5.21
C GLY A 155 -2.59 9.65 -6.03
N LEU A 156 -1.42 9.50 -5.40
CA LEU A 156 -0.15 9.50 -6.11
C LEU A 156 -0.07 8.28 -7.03
N GLU A 157 0.57 8.44 -8.17
CA GLU A 157 0.85 7.35 -9.10
C GLU A 157 1.63 6.23 -8.41
N PHE A 158 1.33 4.98 -8.78
CA PHE A 158 1.91 3.81 -8.12
C PHE A 158 3.44 3.79 -8.21
N GLU A 159 3.99 4.08 -9.40
CA GLU A 159 5.45 4.10 -9.61
C GLU A 159 6.15 5.20 -8.79
N LEU A 160 5.51 6.36 -8.62
CA LEU A 160 6.04 7.41 -7.75
C LEU A 160 6.07 6.97 -6.29
N LYS A 161 5.01 6.33 -5.81
CA LYS A 161 4.96 5.79 -4.43
C LYS A 161 6.02 4.73 -4.20
N LYS A 162 6.21 3.84 -5.18
CA LYS A 162 7.23 2.80 -5.17
C LYS A 162 8.63 3.42 -5.13
N ALA A 163 8.93 4.36 -6.01
CA ALA A 163 10.20 5.06 -6.03
C ALA A 163 10.49 5.80 -4.70
N CYS A 164 9.47 6.46 -4.12
CA CYS A 164 9.59 7.10 -2.80
C CYS A 164 9.89 6.09 -1.69
N LEU A 165 9.23 4.93 -1.70
CA LEU A 165 9.47 3.86 -0.72
C LEU A 165 10.89 3.28 -0.87
N GLU A 166 11.31 2.95 -2.07
CA GLU A 166 12.65 2.42 -2.36
C GLU A 166 13.74 3.41 -1.95
N LYS A 167 13.57 4.70 -2.27
CA LYS A 167 14.49 5.77 -1.84
C LYS A 167 14.54 5.92 -0.32
N PHE A 168 13.40 5.82 0.33
CA PHE A 168 13.32 5.86 1.80
C PHE A 168 14.04 4.66 2.44
N ILE A 169 13.85 3.45 1.91
CA ILE A 169 14.53 2.24 2.38
C ILE A 169 16.04 2.39 2.20
N GLU A 170 16.48 2.83 1.00
CA GLU A 170 17.90 3.05 0.71
C GLU A 170 18.59 3.97 1.71
N LEU A 171 17.94 5.08 2.07
CA LEU A 171 18.55 6.12 2.90
C LEU A 171 18.41 5.90 4.41
N TYR A 172 17.35 5.22 4.85
CA TYR A 172 16.94 5.28 6.26
C TYR A 172 16.69 3.94 6.92
N LEU A 173 16.69 2.84 6.17
CA LEU A 173 16.41 1.52 6.73
C LEU A 173 17.44 0.49 6.26
N PRO A 174 17.62 -0.63 6.99
CA PRO A 174 18.47 -1.73 6.55
C PRO A 174 17.80 -2.43 5.36
N LYS A 175 18.22 -2.07 4.14
CA LYS A 175 17.63 -2.52 2.88
C LYS A 175 17.54 -4.04 2.74
N ASP A 176 18.52 -4.76 3.27
CA ASP A 176 18.58 -6.22 3.18
C ASP A 176 17.52 -6.94 4.03
N ARG A 177 16.78 -6.21 4.88
CA ARG A 177 15.74 -6.75 5.77
C ARG A 177 14.33 -6.28 5.39
N ILE A 178 14.18 -5.65 4.24
CA ILE A 178 12.89 -5.14 3.77
C ILE A 178 12.70 -5.53 2.32
N PHE A 179 11.61 -6.22 2.04
CA PHE A 179 11.19 -6.58 0.70
C PHE A 179 9.94 -5.79 0.30
N VAL A 180 9.98 -5.11 -0.84
CA VAL A 180 8.82 -4.41 -1.41
C VAL A 180 8.10 -5.35 -2.37
N PHE A 181 6.86 -5.69 -2.04
CA PHE A 181 6.01 -6.50 -2.88
C PHE A 181 4.93 -5.62 -3.53
N PRO A 182 5.02 -5.32 -4.83
CA PRO A 182 4.03 -4.49 -5.50
C PRO A 182 2.72 -5.26 -5.70
N LEU A 183 1.61 -4.69 -5.23
CA LEU A 183 0.26 -5.18 -5.44
C LEU A 183 -0.53 -4.15 -6.23
N GLN A 184 -0.21 -4.04 -7.51
CA GLN A 184 -0.88 -3.16 -8.45
C GLN A 184 -2.20 -3.80 -8.94
N HIS A 185 -3.19 -2.98 -9.26
CA HIS A 185 -4.49 -3.40 -9.80
C HIS A 185 -5.33 -4.31 -8.88
N ILE A 186 -5.02 -4.33 -7.59
CA ILE A 186 -5.86 -4.99 -6.59
C ILE A 186 -6.82 -3.96 -5.99
N GLY A 187 -8.11 -4.22 -6.11
CA GLY A 187 -9.14 -3.46 -5.43
C GLY A 187 -9.06 -3.67 -3.93
N VAL A 188 -8.88 -2.58 -3.20
CA VAL A 188 -8.86 -2.59 -1.74
C VAL A 188 -10.03 -1.78 -1.26
N PHE A 189 -10.88 -2.38 -0.42
CA PHE A 189 -12.06 -1.74 0.13
C PHE A 189 -11.74 -1.06 1.44
N SER A 190 -12.26 0.15 1.66
CA SER A 190 -12.12 0.85 2.94
C SER A 190 -13.12 0.31 3.97
N THR A 191 -13.04 -0.98 4.30
CA THR A 191 -13.89 -1.63 5.30
C THR A 191 -13.05 -2.41 6.32
N HIS A 192 -13.63 -2.63 7.51
CA HIS A 192 -12.98 -3.43 8.56
C HIS A 192 -12.70 -4.89 8.14
N LEU A 193 -13.41 -5.40 7.14
CA LEU A 193 -13.20 -6.75 6.59
C LEU A 193 -11.95 -6.85 5.71
N ASN A 194 -11.35 -5.73 5.36
CA ASN A 194 -10.14 -5.69 4.53
C ASN A 194 -8.97 -6.43 5.18
N VAL A 195 -8.88 -6.41 6.50
CA VAL A 195 -7.84 -7.11 7.26
C VAL A 195 -7.84 -8.63 7.01
N ILE A 196 -8.99 -9.21 6.65
CA ILE A 196 -9.10 -10.64 6.30
C ILE A 196 -8.38 -10.91 4.97
N LEU A 197 -8.62 -10.06 3.96
CA LEU A 197 -7.94 -10.14 2.67
C LEU A 197 -6.44 -9.94 2.84
N GLU A 198 -6.05 -8.96 3.62
CA GLU A 198 -4.66 -8.64 3.93
C GLU A 198 -3.94 -9.79 4.65
N ALA A 199 -4.61 -10.42 5.62
CA ALA A 199 -4.09 -11.60 6.32
C ALA A 199 -3.93 -12.79 5.36
N THR A 200 -4.89 -12.97 4.44
CA THR A 200 -4.82 -14.01 3.42
C THR A 200 -3.62 -13.80 2.49
N ILE A 201 -3.42 -12.58 2.00
CA ILE A 201 -2.27 -12.22 1.15
C ILE A 201 -0.95 -12.49 1.89
N ALA A 202 -0.84 -11.99 3.12
CA ALA A 202 0.35 -12.15 3.93
C ALA A 202 0.68 -13.63 4.20
N LYS A 203 -0.34 -14.44 4.56
CA LYS A 203 -0.18 -15.87 4.80
C LYS A 203 0.26 -16.63 3.55
N ASN A 204 -0.35 -16.33 2.40
CA ASN A 204 -0.03 -16.99 1.13
C ASN A 204 1.42 -16.74 0.68
N LEU A 205 2.04 -15.67 1.19
CA LEU A 205 3.46 -15.39 0.99
C LEU A 205 4.35 -15.92 2.13
N GLY A 206 3.78 -16.65 3.09
CA GLY A 206 4.52 -17.24 4.20
C GLY A 206 4.90 -16.25 5.31
N CYS A 207 4.19 -15.13 5.42
CA CYS A 207 4.37 -14.22 6.55
C CYS A 207 3.80 -14.84 7.83
N THR A 208 4.47 -14.60 8.96
CA THR A 208 4.06 -15.08 10.28
C THR A 208 3.24 -14.05 11.05
N LYS A 209 3.40 -12.76 10.69
CA LYS A 209 2.71 -11.64 11.32
C LYS A 209 2.19 -10.64 10.28
N LEU A 210 1.08 -10.00 10.61
CA LEU A 210 0.54 -8.85 9.90
C LEU A 210 0.46 -7.67 10.86
N VAL A 211 1.04 -6.55 10.49
CA VAL A 211 0.96 -5.28 11.24
C VAL A 211 -0.09 -4.39 10.61
N VAL A 212 -1.04 -3.95 11.41
CA VAL A 212 -2.09 -2.99 11.01
C VAL A 212 -2.13 -1.80 11.95
N GLY A 213 -2.47 -0.62 11.45
CA GLY A 213 -2.71 0.55 12.28
C GLY A 213 -4.06 0.48 12.99
N GLN A 214 -4.18 1.10 14.16
CA GLN A 214 -5.44 1.15 14.93
C GLN A 214 -6.63 1.70 14.12
N ASN A 215 -6.37 2.66 13.23
CA ASN A 215 -7.39 3.28 12.38
C ASN A 215 -7.39 2.72 10.95
N HIS A 216 -6.69 1.60 10.72
CA HIS A 216 -6.58 0.98 9.41
C HIS A 216 -7.96 0.48 8.94
N ALA A 217 -8.38 0.90 7.74
CA ALA A 217 -9.64 0.50 7.10
C ALA A 217 -10.89 0.53 8.03
N GLY A 218 -10.93 1.46 8.99
CA GLY A 218 -12.04 1.57 9.94
C GLY A 218 -11.97 0.61 11.13
N LEU A 219 -10.88 -0.13 11.31
CA LEU A 219 -10.68 -1.07 12.43
C LEU A 219 -10.90 -0.43 13.80
N GLY A 220 -10.54 0.86 13.96
CA GLY A 220 -10.71 1.58 15.23
C GLY A 220 -12.15 1.59 15.77
N MET A 221 -13.14 1.48 14.88
CA MET A 221 -14.55 1.40 15.24
C MET A 221 -14.95 0.02 15.77
N PHE A 222 -14.19 -1.03 15.44
CA PHE A 222 -14.48 -2.42 15.78
C PHE A 222 -13.50 -3.01 16.79
N TYR A 223 -12.45 -2.26 17.14
CA TYR A 223 -11.47 -2.65 18.14
C TYR A 223 -11.89 -2.13 19.52
N GLU A 224 -12.76 -2.87 20.19
CA GLU A 224 -13.11 -2.63 21.58
C GLU A 224 -12.14 -3.40 22.49
N GLN A 225 -11.34 -2.68 23.26
CA GLN A 225 -10.33 -3.27 24.16
C GLN A 225 -10.93 -4.20 25.24
N ASN A 226 -12.23 -4.08 25.50
CA ASN A 226 -12.92 -4.82 26.53
C ASN A 226 -13.71 -6.04 26.02
N ARG A 227 -13.66 -6.36 24.73
CA ARG A 227 -14.26 -7.58 24.21
C ARG A 227 -13.30 -8.75 24.37
N PRO A 228 -13.74 -9.91 24.90
CA PRO A 228 -12.88 -11.07 25.09
C PRO A 228 -12.41 -11.72 23.79
N ARG A 229 -13.07 -11.41 22.68
CA ARG A 229 -12.71 -11.92 21.35
C ARG A 229 -13.06 -10.89 20.29
N THR A 230 -12.10 -10.59 19.43
CA THR A 230 -12.22 -9.65 18.30
C THR A 230 -12.14 -10.40 16.98
N ILE A 231 -12.51 -9.74 15.87
CA ILE A 231 -12.28 -10.27 14.51
C ILE A 231 -10.81 -10.64 14.28
N LEU A 232 -9.88 -9.97 14.94
CA LEU A 232 -8.44 -10.21 14.83
C LEU A 232 -8.04 -11.54 15.47
N ASP A 233 -8.69 -11.92 16.56
CA ASP A 233 -8.47 -13.23 17.21
C ASP A 233 -8.98 -14.35 16.31
N ASP A 234 -10.12 -14.14 15.66
CA ASP A 234 -10.67 -15.10 14.70
C ASP A 234 -9.75 -15.26 13.48
N ILE A 235 -9.20 -14.16 12.96
CA ILE A 235 -8.22 -14.20 11.87
C ILE A 235 -6.97 -14.96 12.31
N SER A 236 -6.42 -14.64 13.48
CA SER A 236 -5.23 -15.30 14.01
C SER A 236 -5.41 -16.81 14.16
N GLN A 237 -6.56 -17.24 14.67
CA GLN A 237 -6.87 -18.67 14.83
C GLN A 237 -7.09 -19.39 13.50
N ARG A 238 -7.84 -18.79 12.57
CA ARG A 238 -8.20 -19.43 11.29
C ARG A 238 -7.06 -19.45 10.29
N PHE A 239 -6.31 -18.35 10.22
CA PHE A 239 -5.22 -18.22 9.23
C PHE A 239 -3.86 -18.61 9.78
N GLY A 240 -3.71 -18.76 11.11
CA GLY A 240 -2.40 -19.05 11.72
C GLY A 240 -1.38 -17.93 11.52
N ILE A 241 -1.85 -16.67 11.40
CA ILE A 241 -1.04 -15.47 11.29
C ILE A 241 -1.36 -14.53 12.46
N GLU A 242 -0.34 -14.06 13.15
CA GLU A 242 -0.52 -13.11 14.26
C GLU A 242 -0.82 -11.71 13.69
N VAL A 243 -1.95 -11.11 14.09
CA VAL A 243 -2.29 -9.72 13.72
C VAL A 243 -1.93 -8.80 14.87
N VAL A 244 -1.02 -7.86 14.59
CA VAL A 244 -0.52 -6.88 15.57
C VAL A 244 -1.08 -5.51 15.24
N VAL A 245 -1.90 -4.96 16.15
CA VAL A 245 -2.47 -3.62 16.00
C VAL A 245 -1.56 -2.59 16.65
N LEU A 246 -1.04 -1.67 15.85
CA LEU A 246 -0.25 -0.56 16.34
C LEU A 246 -1.13 0.63 16.73
N PRO A 247 -0.80 1.32 17.84
CA PRO A 247 -1.47 2.56 18.19
C PRO A 247 -1.24 3.66 17.15
N GLU A 248 -2.08 4.68 17.14
CA GLU A 248 -1.87 5.86 16.32
C GLU A 248 -0.56 6.57 16.73
N PHE A 249 0.28 6.86 15.74
CA PHE A 249 1.47 7.68 15.90
C PHE A 249 1.16 9.13 15.58
N VAL A 250 1.65 10.04 16.43
CA VAL A 250 1.44 11.48 16.33
C VAL A 250 2.75 12.22 16.64
N TYR A 251 2.89 13.45 16.17
CA TYR A 251 3.95 14.32 16.66
C TYR A 251 3.47 15.07 17.90
N CYS A 252 4.18 14.92 19.02
CA CYS A 252 3.87 15.66 20.23
C CYS A 252 4.68 16.96 20.26
N ASN A 253 4.02 18.11 20.29
CA ASN A 253 4.70 19.42 20.31
C ASN A 253 5.40 19.73 21.65
N LYS A 254 5.09 19.01 22.73
CA LYS A 254 5.82 19.07 23.99
C LYS A 254 7.03 18.13 24.02
N CYS A 255 6.88 16.87 23.60
CA CYS A 255 8.00 15.93 23.51
C CYS A 255 8.96 16.26 22.36
N LYS A 256 8.54 17.04 21.35
CA LYS A 256 9.30 17.36 20.13
C LYS A 256 9.68 16.15 19.28
N ILE A 257 8.98 15.03 19.44
CA ILE A 257 9.22 13.76 18.71
C ILE A 257 7.91 13.10 18.32
N SER A 258 8.01 12.15 17.37
CA SER A 258 6.91 11.21 17.08
C SER A 258 6.74 10.22 18.21
N VAL A 259 5.53 10.14 18.75
CA VAL A 259 5.13 9.27 19.86
C VAL A 259 3.90 8.46 19.48
N SER A 260 3.63 7.37 20.23
CA SER A 260 2.32 6.75 20.17
C SER A 260 1.34 7.44 21.12
N THR A 261 0.08 7.48 20.75
CA THR A 261 -0.97 8.04 21.62
C THR A 261 -1.10 7.30 22.97
N ARG A 262 -0.59 6.05 23.04
CA ARG A 262 -0.57 5.25 24.28
C ARG A 262 0.62 5.52 25.18
N SER A 263 1.76 5.95 24.60
CA SER A 263 3.01 6.14 25.37
C SER A 263 3.26 7.58 25.75
N CYS A 264 2.55 8.54 25.12
CA CYS A 264 2.73 9.95 25.41
C CYS A 264 1.88 10.38 26.63
N PRO A 265 2.46 11.00 27.67
CA PRO A 265 1.70 11.49 28.81
C PRO A 265 0.93 12.78 28.56
N HIS A 266 1.18 13.43 27.43
CA HIS A 266 0.55 14.71 27.08
C HIS A 266 -0.82 14.50 26.45
N GLY A 267 -1.75 15.42 26.70
CA GLY A 267 -3.10 15.38 26.14
C GLY A 267 -3.13 15.57 24.62
N SER A 268 -4.26 15.21 24.02
CA SER A 268 -4.46 15.24 22.55
C SER A 268 -4.28 16.63 21.93
N HIS A 269 -4.45 17.72 22.69
CA HIS A 269 -4.20 19.10 22.23
C HIS A 269 -2.71 19.42 21.98
N HIS A 270 -1.80 18.52 22.39
CA HIS A 270 -0.38 18.57 22.06
C HIS A 270 0.00 17.64 20.89
N HIS A 271 -0.95 16.86 20.38
CA HIS A 271 -0.72 15.85 19.36
C HIS A 271 -1.09 16.37 17.97
N ILE A 272 -0.10 16.48 17.10
CA ILE A 272 -0.27 16.81 15.70
C ILE A 272 -0.34 15.52 14.91
N LYS A 273 -1.46 15.28 14.22
CA LYS A 273 -1.71 14.07 13.46
C LYS A 273 -1.04 14.11 12.09
N PHE A 274 -0.59 12.94 11.65
CA PHE A 274 -0.09 12.74 10.29
C PHE A 274 -1.28 12.49 9.35
N HIS A 275 -1.73 13.53 8.67
CA HIS A 275 -2.91 13.46 7.80
C HIS A 275 -2.47 13.39 6.33
N SER A 276 -2.44 12.17 5.75
CA SER A 276 -1.93 11.92 4.40
C SER A 276 -2.55 12.83 3.33
N LYS A 277 -3.89 12.97 3.35
CA LYS A 277 -4.59 13.85 2.40
C LYS A 277 -4.11 15.28 2.47
N SER A 278 -4.03 15.87 3.67
CA SER A 278 -3.57 17.24 3.85
C SER A 278 -2.12 17.42 3.41
N LEU A 279 -1.24 16.46 3.69
CA LEU A 279 0.14 16.49 3.23
C LEU A 279 0.23 16.44 1.70
N LYS A 280 -0.60 15.62 1.06
CA LYS A 280 -0.71 15.55 -0.40
C LYS A 280 -1.24 16.85 -1.00
N ASP A 281 -2.24 17.48 -0.38
CA ASP A 281 -2.79 18.74 -0.83
C ASP A 281 -1.75 19.87 -0.75
N LEU A 282 -0.94 19.93 0.32
CA LEU A 282 0.19 20.87 0.40
C LEU A 282 1.16 20.66 -0.76
N LEU A 283 1.57 19.43 -1.02
CA LEU A 283 2.49 19.11 -2.11
C LEU A 283 1.91 19.50 -3.47
N LYS A 284 0.62 19.24 -3.72
CA LYS A 284 -0.07 19.61 -4.97
C LYS A 284 -0.12 21.12 -5.20
N THR A 285 -0.15 21.91 -4.13
CA THR A 285 -0.07 23.36 -4.23
C THR A 285 1.36 23.90 -4.31
N GLY A 286 2.36 23.01 -4.31
CA GLY A 286 3.77 23.39 -4.33
C GLY A 286 4.33 23.83 -2.98
N ILE A 287 3.58 23.64 -1.89
CA ILE A 287 4.03 23.93 -0.54
C ILE A 287 4.78 22.71 0.00
N ILE A 288 5.98 22.97 0.52
CA ILE A 288 6.84 21.95 1.10
C ILE A 288 6.35 21.62 2.53
N PRO A 289 5.95 20.36 2.81
CA PRO A 289 5.57 19.98 4.16
C PRO A 289 6.76 20.08 5.12
N PRO A 290 6.55 20.53 6.38
CA PRO A 290 7.59 20.50 7.41
C PRO A 290 8.20 19.10 7.57
N THR A 291 9.50 19.04 7.86
CA THR A 291 10.26 17.79 8.00
C THR A 291 9.83 16.91 9.18
N ILE A 292 9.08 17.47 10.12
CA ILE A 292 8.41 16.70 11.17
C ILE A 292 7.33 15.77 10.61
N PHE A 293 6.76 16.08 9.44
CA PHE A 293 5.76 15.25 8.78
C PHE A 293 6.36 14.32 7.74
N MET A 294 7.29 14.82 6.91
CA MET A 294 7.86 14.07 5.79
C MET A 294 9.36 14.27 5.71
N ARG A 295 10.07 13.27 5.18
CA ARG A 295 11.47 13.41 4.80
C ARG A 295 11.60 14.37 3.62
N ARG A 296 12.62 15.22 3.66
CA ARG A 296 12.88 16.21 2.59
C ARG A 296 13.06 15.56 1.22
N GLU A 297 13.77 14.45 1.17
CA GLU A 297 14.03 13.68 -0.05
C GLU A 297 12.72 13.18 -0.69
N ILE A 298 11.79 12.71 0.13
CA ILE A 298 10.48 12.26 -0.33
C ILE A 298 9.63 13.44 -0.81
N SER A 299 9.64 14.56 -0.06
CA SER A 299 8.95 15.79 -0.49
C SER A 299 9.51 16.32 -1.81
N ALA A 300 10.83 16.31 -1.99
CA ALA A 300 11.51 16.75 -3.20
C ALA A 300 11.12 15.92 -4.43
N MET A 301 11.13 14.57 -4.29
CA MET A 301 10.70 13.65 -5.36
C MET A 301 9.26 13.93 -5.81
N ILE A 302 8.34 14.08 -4.85
CA ILE A 302 6.92 14.32 -5.16
C ILE A 302 6.71 15.71 -5.78
N LEU A 303 7.38 16.74 -5.27
CA LEU A 303 7.30 18.09 -5.84
C LEU A 303 7.85 18.16 -7.27
N LYS A 304 8.98 17.48 -7.53
CA LYS A 304 9.51 17.39 -8.89
C LYS A 304 8.52 16.70 -9.84
N HIS A 305 7.85 15.65 -9.37
CA HIS A 305 6.83 14.95 -10.17
C HIS A 305 5.63 15.86 -10.50
N PHE A 306 5.12 16.61 -9.51
CA PHE A 306 3.99 17.53 -9.74
C PHE A 306 4.37 18.78 -10.54
N PHE A 307 5.62 19.23 -10.42
CA PHE A 307 6.11 20.44 -11.05
C PHE A 307 7.40 20.18 -11.83
N PRO A 308 7.36 19.35 -12.89
CA PRO A 308 8.53 19.09 -13.70
C PRO A 308 8.99 20.39 -14.38
N ASN A 309 10.30 20.62 -14.38
CA ASN A 309 10.93 21.82 -14.99
C ASN A 309 10.42 23.15 -14.42
N ARG A 310 10.03 23.19 -13.16
CA ARG A 310 9.58 24.41 -12.47
C ARG A 310 10.65 25.53 -12.51
N PHE A 311 11.91 25.15 -12.52
CA PHE A 311 13.04 26.08 -12.52
C PHE A 311 13.78 25.97 -13.87
N GLU A 312 13.63 26.96 -14.76
CA GLU A 312 14.32 26.98 -16.05
C GLU A 312 15.85 26.97 -15.92
N LYS A 313 16.40 27.52 -14.84
CA LYS A 313 17.84 27.65 -14.57
C LYS A 313 18.18 27.26 -13.14
N VAL A 314 17.76 26.07 -12.72
CA VAL A 314 17.96 25.58 -11.34
C VAL A 314 19.43 25.61 -10.90
N GLN A 315 20.37 25.33 -11.82
CA GLN A 315 21.81 25.40 -11.54
C GLN A 315 22.26 26.82 -11.15
N ASN A 316 21.77 27.85 -11.83
CA ASN A 316 22.12 29.23 -11.51
C ASN A 316 21.55 29.62 -10.15
N ILE A 317 20.26 29.34 -9.92
CA ILE A 317 19.60 29.60 -8.65
C ILE A 317 20.32 28.87 -7.51
N TYR A 318 20.72 27.61 -7.72
CA TYR A 318 21.47 26.84 -6.74
C TYR A 318 22.82 27.50 -6.43
N ASN A 319 23.57 27.90 -7.45
CA ASN A 319 24.89 28.53 -7.30
C ASN A 319 24.80 29.92 -6.64
N ASP A 320 23.71 30.67 -6.90
CA ASP A 320 23.49 31.99 -6.31
C ASP A 320 23.14 31.92 -4.81
N LEU A 321 22.43 30.87 -4.40
CA LEU A 321 21.91 30.75 -3.03
C LEU A 321 22.82 29.89 -2.11
N PHE A 322 23.53 28.92 -2.68
CA PHE A 322 24.30 27.96 -1.88
C PHE A 322 25.79 27.98 -2.21
N PRO A 323 26.68 27.87 -1.22
CA PRO A 323 28.09 27.87 -1.45
C PRO A 323 28.54 26.65 -2.26
N ASN A 324 29.38 26.85 -3.26
CA ASN A 324 30.06 25.78 -3.97
C ASN A 324 31.12 25.12 -3.07
N THR A 325 31.04 23.81 -2.92
CA THR A 325 31.93 23.03 -2.06
C THR A 325 33.08 22.34 -2.81
N GLY A 326 33.28 22.63 -4.11
CA GLY A 326 34.29 21.95 -4.91
C GLY A 326 34.73 22.70 -6.15
N ILE A 327 35.87 22.27 -6.71
CA ILE A 327 36.48 22.83 -7.94
C ILE A 327 35.62 22.46 -9.18
N VAL A 328 34.92 21.34 -9.12
CA VAL A 328 34.02 20.89 -10.21
C VAL A 328 32.57 21.05 -9.71
N ALA A 329 31.84 21.96 -10.38
CA ALA A 329 30.41 22.12 -10.10
C ALA A 329 29.65 20.88 -10.59
N ALA A 330 29.13 20.09 -9.66
CA ALA A 330 28.21 19.01 -10.00
C ALA A 330 26.90 19.59 -10.55
N HIS A 331 26.37 19.01 -11.62
CA HIS A 331 25.09 19.42 -12.17
C HIS A 331 23.98 19.15 -11.15
N LYS A 332 23.24 20.20 -10.79
CA LYS A 332 22.15 20.14 -9.82
C LYS A 332 20.80 20.04 -10.53
N LYS A 333 19.94 19.18 -9.96
CA LYS A 333 18.55 18.97 -10.41
C LYS A 333 17.58 19.69 -9.47
N ASP A 334 16.33 19.79 -9.87
CA ASP A 334 15.25 20.37 -9.04
C ASP A 334 15.15 19.68 -7.67
N GLU A 335 15.34 18.36 -7.62
CA GLU A 335 15.37 17.60 -6.36
C GLU A 335 16.46 18.08 -5.40
N ASP A 336 17.69 18.23 -5.91
CA ASP A 336 18.82 18.71 -5.12
C ASP A 336 18.56 20.10 -4.54
N PHE A 337 17.91 20.97 -5.33
CA PHE A 337 17.51 22.30 -4.91
C PHE A 337 16.47 22.25 -3.79
N TYR A 338 15.41 21.45 -3.94
CA TYR A 338 14.40 21.29 -2.88
C TYR A 338 15.01 20.71 -1.61
N GLU A 339 15.86 19.68 -1.71
CA GLU A 339 16.50 19.07 -0.56
C GLU A 339 17.39 20.06 0.20
N GLN A 340 18.18 20.85 -0.54
CA GLN A 340 19.05 21.85 0.06
C GLN A 340 18.26 22.97 0.74
N LEU A 341 17.20 23.48 0.09
CA LEU A 341 16.31 24.47 0.65
C LEU A 341 15.66 23.98 1.96
N LEU A 342 15.15 22.73 1.95
CA LEU A 342 14.56 22.08 3.14
C LEU A 342 15.58 21.92 4.28
N SER A 343 16.85 21.68 3.96
CA SER A 343 17.89 21.55 4.96
C SER A 343 18.10 22.84 5.76
N MET A 344 17.93 23.98 5.11
CA MET A 344 18.08 25.30 5.75
C MET A 344 16.94 25.61 6.72
N TYR A 345 15.71 25.16 6.43
CA TYR A 345 14.59 25.34 7.36
C TYR A 345 14.79 24.57 8.68
N GLN A 346 15.61 23.52 8.70
CA GLN A 346 15.89 22.76 9.92
C GLN A 346 16.85 23.50 10.87
N VAL A 347 17.77 24.28 10.35
CA VAL A 347 18.80 24.98 11.15
C VAL A 347 18.18 26.10 11.97
N ALA A 348 17.09 26.71 11.51
CA ALA A 348 16.42 27.82 12.19
C ALA A 348 15.75 27.45 13.54
N TYR A 349 15.59 26.15 13.83
CA TYR A 349 15.00 25.66 15.09
C TYR A 349 16.03 25.19 16.12
N MET A 350 17.29 25.31 15.83
CA MET A 350 18.39 24.91 16.74
C MET A 350 19.06 26.11 17.44
N VAL A 351 18.45 27.31 17.36
CA VAL A 351 18.90 28.52 18.09
C VAL A 351 17.97 28.83 19.24
#